data_fdbf7af14479648bddea512e8e857cf4
#
_entry.id   fdbf7af14479648bddea512e8e857cf4
#
_cell.length_a   1.000
_cell.length_b   1.000
_cell.length_c   1.000
_cell.angle_alpha   90.00
_cell.angle_beta   90.00
_cell.angle_gamma   90.00
#
_symmetry.space_group_name_H-M   'P 1'
#
loop_
_entity.id
_entity.type
_entity.pdbx_description
1 polymer ?
#
loop_
_entity_poly.entity_id
_entity_poly.type
_entity_poly.pdbx_seq_one_letter_code
_entity_poly.pdbx_strand_id
1 'polypeptide(L)'
;VFYPVILFIGLIRIFNKKENFFSYKQKIFANQNYTQIRQSDFLIHFASIGELNSIKFLVDRLNNKKIVLSCSTLSSFELSKKLYPNLISIFLPLDFFWNVNIFLSKTNFKKILWIDSEIWPNWLMISKKKNLKNILVNGRVSDKSYVRWSKYQNLSKIIGEQ
;
A
#
# COMPACT_ATOMS: atom_id res chain seq x y z
N VAL A 1 -7.60 -12.25 17.08
CA VAL A 1 -8.90 -11.85 17.69
C VAL A 1 -9.63 -10.81 16.81
N PHE A 2 -8.93 -9.92 16.09
CA PHE A 2 -9.57 -8.83 15.32
C PHE A 2 -9.98 -9.20 13.88
N TYR A 3 -9.54 -10.33 13.33
CA TYR A 3 -9.81 -10.68 11.93
C TYR A 3 -11.31 -10.78 11.58
N PRO A 4 -12.16 -11.48 12.38
CA PRO A 4 -13.59 -11.52 12.10
C PRO A 4 -14.26 -10.15 12.10
N VAL A 5 -13.83 -9.25 13.00
CA VAL A 5 -14.36 -7.88 13.09
C VAL A 5 -14.02 -7.10 11.82
N ILE A 6 -12.81 -7.24 11.29
CA ILE A 6 -12.38 -6.56 10.07
C ILE A 6 -13.12 -7.11 8.84
N LEU A 7 -13.35 -8.42 8.79
CA LEU A 7 -14.19 -9.03 7.75
C LEU A 7 -15.61 -8.43 7.79
N PHE A 8 -16.19 -8.32 8.98
CA PHE A 8 -17.52 -7.76 9.16
C PHE A 8 -17.59 -6.28 8.77
N ILE A 9 -16.63 -5.47 9.21
CA ILE A 9 -16.51 -4.06 8.80
C ILE A 9 -16.36 -3.95 7.28
N GLY A 10 -15.59 -4.81 6.65
CA GLY A 10 -15.45 -4.84 5.19
C GLY A 10 -16.76 -5.11 4.47
N LEU A 11 -17.57 -6.03 4.98
CA LEU A 11 -18.92 -6.29 4.44
C LEU A 11 -19.85 -5.08 4.60
N ILE A 12 -19.85 -4.41 5.76
CA ILE A 12 -20.60 -3.16 5.97
C ILE A 12 -20.15 -2.08 4.97
N ARG A 13 -18.86 -1.97 4.69
CA ARG A 13 -18.33 -1.01 3.72
C ARG A 13 -18.77 -1.31 2.29
N ILE A 14 -18.91 -2.59 1.92
CA ILE A 14 -19.48 -2.99 0.63
C ILE A 14 -20.95 -2.57 0.57
N PHE A 15 -21.73 -2.85 1.61
CA PHE A 15 -23.14 -2.49 1.68
C PHE A 15 -23.35 -0.97 1.57
N ASN A 16 -22.48 -0.19 2.19
CA ASN A 16 -22.47 1.28 2.11
C ASN A 16 -21.82 1.84 0.82
N LYS A 17 -21.54 1.03 -0.20
CA LYS A 17 -20.92 1.41 -1.47
C LYS A 17 -19.56 2.11 -1.35
N LYS A 18 -18.90 2.00 -0.19
CA LYS A 18 -17.54 2.52 0.06
C LYS A 18 -16.45 1.57 -0.42
N GLU A 19 -16.81 0.31 -0.63
CA GLU A 19 -15.99 -0.77 -1.19
C GLU A 19 -16.84 -1.56 -2.18
N ASN A 20 -16.18 -2.32 -3.05
CA ASN A 20 -16.83 -3.34 -3.87
C ASN A 20 -16.20 -4.71 -3.58
N PHE A 21 -16.80 -5.78 -4.12
CA PHE A 21 -16.33 -7.13 -3.86
C PHE A 21 -14.92 -7.38 -4.40
N PHE A 22 -14.54 -6.70 -5.46
CA PHE A 22 -13.18 -6.77 -6.04
C PHE A 22 -12.16 -6.15 -5.09
N SER A 23 -12.38 -4.91 -4.60
CA SER A 23 -11.50 -4.25 -3.62
C SER A 23 -11.39 -5.05 -2.33
N TYR A 24 -12.51 -5.60 -1.86
CA TYR A 24 -12.57 -6.45 -0.67
C TYR A 24 -11.67 -7.68 -0.80
N LYS A 25 -11.79 -8.43 -1.92
CA LYS A 25 -10.95 -9.61 -2.15
C LYS A 25 -9.45 -9.28 -2.18
N GLN A 26 -9.08 -8.21 -2.84
CA GLN A 26 -7.68 -7.80 -2.90
C GLN A 26 -7.13 -7.40 -1.54
N LYS A 27 -7.88 -6.62 -0.78
CA LYS A 27 -7.45 -6.11 0.53
C LYS A 27 -7.39 -7.20 1.60
N ILE A 28 -8.44 -8.03 1.69
CA ILE A 28 -8.60 -9.00 2.79
C ILE A 28 -7.85 -10.31 2.51
N PHE A 29 -7.83 -10.77 1.27
CA PHE A 29 -7.29 -12.09 0.91
C PHE A 29 -6.02 -12.01 0.06
N ALA A 30 -5.48 -10.81 -0.17
CA ALA A 30 -4.35 -10.59 -1.07
C ALA A 30 -4.56 -11.27 -2.44
N ASN A 31 -5.80 -11.22 -2.97
CA ASN A 31 -6.18 -11.89 -4.21
C ASN A 31 -5.97 -10.97 -5.43
N GLN A 32 -4.71 -10.81 -5.85
CA GLN A 32 -4.29 -10.04 -7.01
C GLN A 32 -3.94 -10.94 -8.21
N ASN A 33 -3.88 -10.34 -9.41
CA ASN A 33 -3.30 -11.01 -10.57
C ASN A 33 -1.77 -10.97 -10.50
N TYR A 34 -1.17 -11.96 -9.84
CA TYR A 34 0.27 -12.01 -9.59
C TYR A 34 1.10 -12.20 -10.86
N THR A 35 0.57 -12.78 -11.92
CA THR A 35 1.30 -12.98 -13.18
C THR A 35 1.79 -11.65 -13.75
N GLN A 36 0.94 -10.63 -13.71
CA GLN A 36 1.30 -9.28 -14.19
C GLN A 36 2.19 -8.53 -13.19
N ILE A 37 1.88 -8.64 -11.88
CA ILE A 37 2.58 -7.90 -10.82
C ILE A 37 4.02 -8.39 -10.62
N ARG A 38 4.25 -9.70 -10.77
CA ARG A 38 5.55 -10.35 -10.48
C ARG A 38 6.73 -9.76 -11.23
N GLN A 39 6.49 -9.18 -12.40
CA GLN A 39 7.54 -8.59 -13.24
C GLN A 39 7.83 -7.13 -12.94
N SER A 40 7.20 -6.56 -11.90
CA SER A 40 7.30 -5.13 -11.60
C SER A 40 8.45 -4.84 -10.64
N ASP A 41 9.12 -3.70 -10.88
CA ASP A 41 10.27 -3.24 -10.08
C ASP A 41 9.85 -2.40 -8.88
N PHE A 42 8.76 -1.62 -9.04
CA PHE A 42 8.31 -0.64 -8.06
C PHE A 42 6.85 -0.88 -7.68
N LEU A 43 6.59 -0.81 -6.38
CA LEU A 43 5.25 -0.64 -5.82
C LEU A 43 5.15 0.79 -5.28
N ILE A 44 4.20 1.58 -5.77
CA ILE A 44 3.93 2.93 -5.28
C ILE A 44 2.57 2.91 -4.60
N HIS A 45 2.55 3.17 -3.30
CA HIS A 45 1.32 3.18 -2.51
C HIS A 45 0.88 4.59 -2.15
N PHE A 46 -0.40 4.87 -2.38
CA PHE A 46 -1.08 6.10 -2.01
C PHE A 46 -2.51 5.79 -1.53
N ALA A 47 -3.00 6.51 -0.53
CA ALA A 47 -4.32 6.25 0.05
C ALA A 47 -5.43 7.04 -0.66
N SER A 48 -5.13 8.22 -1.17
CA SER A 48 -6.13 9.21 -1.62
C SER A 48 -5.87 9.76 -3.02
N ILE A 49 -6.89 10.42 -3.59
CA ILE A 49 -6.78 11.18 -4.84
C ILE A 49 -5.75 12.31 -4.73
N GLY A 50 -5.70 12.99 -3.58
CA GLY A 50 -4.74 14.07 -3.35
C GLY A 50 -3.30 13.58 -3.42
N GLU A 51 -3.00 12.44 -2.79
CA GLU A 51 -1.68 11.80 -2.84
C GLU A 51 -1.32 11.34 -4.26
N LEU A 52 -2.26 10.71 -4.99
CA LEU A 52 -2.03 10.35 -6.38
C LEU A 52 -1.67 11.57 -7.24
N ASN A 53 -2.38 12.69 -7.05
CA ASN A 53 -2.08 13.92 -7.78
C ASN A 53 -0.70 14.50 -7.42
N SER A 54 -0.27 14.37 -6.16
CA SER A 54 1.04 14.88 -5.70
C SER A 54 2.23 14.12 -6.31
N ILE A 55 2.02 12.88 -6.76
CA ILE A 55 3.08 12.02 -7.30
C ILE A 55 3.07 11.88 -8.83
N LYS A 56 2.21 12.60 -9.54
CA LYS A 56 2.14 12.52 -11.01
C LYS A 56 3.51 12.66 -11.66
N PHE A 57 4.25 13.71 -11.30
CA PHE A 57 5.60 13.93 -11.80
C PHE A 57 6.56 12.76 -11.54
N LEU A 58 6.45 12.13 -10.37
CA LEU A 58 7.27 10.96 -10.01
C LEU A 58 6.93 9.76 -10.89
N VAL A 59 5.63 9.47 -11.07
CA VAL A 59 5.16 8.36 -11.92
C VAL A 59 5.59 8.57 -13.36
N ASP A 60 5.42 9.78 -13.89
CA ASP A 60 5.81 10.12 -15.27
C ASP A 60 7.32 10.01 -15.48
N ARG A 61 8.13 10.34 -14.46
CA ARG A 61 9.58 10.22 -14.52
C ARG A 61 10.10 8.77 -14.43
N LEU A 62 9.28 7.90 -13.87
CA LEU A 62 9.55 6.45 -13.78
C LEU A 62 8.93 5.64 -14.93
N ASN A 63 8.46 6.28 -16.00
CA ASN A 63 7.70 5.67 -17.09
C ASN A 63 8.44 4.51 -17.81
N ASN A 64 9.78 4.48 -17.74
CA ASN A 64 10.63 3.41 -18.27
C ASN A 64 10.78 2.21 -17.30
N LYS A 65 10.16 2.26 -16.14
CA LYS A 65 10.18 1.20 -15.12
C LYS A 65 8.84 0.47 -15.06
N LYS A 66 8.88 -0.79 -14.65
CA LYS A 66 7.67 -1.57 -14.43
C LYS A 66 7.10 -1.22 -13.06
N ILE A 67 6.03 -0.44 -13.03
CA ILE A 67 5.40 0.11 -11.84
C ILE A 67 4.06 -0.55 -11.60
N VAL A 68 3.77 -0.86 -10.33
CA VAL A 68 2.42 -1.14 -9.83
C VAL A 68 1.99 0.04 -8.95
N LEU A 69 0.83 0.60 -9.26
CA LEU A 69 0.14 1.58 -8.44
C LEU A 69 -0.78 0.86 -7.46
N SER A 70 -0.64 1.12 -6.18
CA SER A 70 -1.54 0.56 -5.16
C SER A 70 -2.22 1.65 -4.36
N CYS A 71 -3.48 1.44 -4.04
CA CYS A 71 -4.31 2.45 -3.39
C CYS A 71 -5.20 1.86 -2.29
N SER A 72 -5.77 2.76 -1.46
CA SER A 72 -6.64 2.40 -0.35
C SER A 72 -8.13 2.63 -0.64
N THR A 73 -8.51 3.46 -1.62
CA THR A 73 -9.91 3.82 -1.87
C THR A 73 -10.36 3.52 -3.29
N LEU A 74 -11.68 3.29 -3.50
CA LEU A 74 -12.24 3.08 -4.84
C LEU A 74 -11.98 4.27 -5.76
N SER A 75 -12.20 5.49 -5.26
CA SER A 75 -12.02 6.72 -6.05
C SER A 75 -10.58 6.92 -6.50
N SER A 76 -9.60 6.63 -5.63
CA SER A 76 -8.18 6.70 -6.02
C SER A 76 -7.78 5.59 -6.99
N PHE A 77 -8.39 4.40 -6.88
CA PHE A 77 -8.20 3.30 -7.83
C PHE A 77 -8.73 3.66 -9.24
N GLU A 78 -9.96 4.16 -9.33
CA GLU A 78 -10.57 4.55 -10.60
C GLU A 78 -9.80 5.69 -11.26
N LEU A 79 -9.37 6.69 -10.47
CA LEU A 79 -8.56 7.77 -10.99
C LEU A 79 -7.19 7.28 -11.48
N SER A 80 -6.54 6.38 -10.75
CA SER A 80 -5.24 5.82 -11.17
C SER A 80 -5.34 5.08 -12.50
N LYS A 81 -6.40 4.29 -12.70
CA LYS A 81 -6.67 3.61 -13.98
C LYS A 81 -6.96 4.58 -15.12
N LYS A 82 -7.66 5.68 -14.83
CA LYS A 82 -7.96 6.72 -15.82
C LYS A 82 -6.71 7.47 -16.25
N LEU A 83 -5.84 7.84 -15.30
CA LEU A 83 -4.63 8.61 -15.57
C LEU A 83 -3.51 7.74 -16.17
N TYR A 84 -3.42 6.48 -15.74
CA TYR A 84 -2.34 5.56 -16.11
C TYR A 84 -2.90 4.21 -16.60
N PRO A 85 -3.61 4.17 -17.75
CA PRO A 85 -4.26 2.96 -18.25
C PRO A 85 -3.26 1.84 -18.57
N ASN A 86 -2.01 2.18 -18.84
CA ASN A 86 -0.93 1.23 -19.16
C ASN A 86 -0.21 0.69 -17.90
N LEU A 87 -0.50 1.24 -16.70
CA LEU A 87 0.05 0.76 -15.46
C LEU A 87 -0.93 -0.16 -14.73
N ILE A 88 -0.38 -1.10 -13.98
CA ILE A 88 -1.19 -2.00 -13.15
C ILE A 88 -1.62 -1.22 -11.90
N SER A 89 -2.94 -1.12 -11.68
CA SER A 89 -3.52 -0.58 -10.46
C SER A 89 -4.14 -1.69 -9.62
N ILE A 90 -3.85 -1.70 -8.31
CA ILE A 90 -4.37 -2.68 -7.35
C ILE A 90 -4.81 -2.01 -6.05
N PHE A 91 -5.58 -2.73 -5.25
CA PHE A 91 -5.74 -2.40 -3.84
C PHE A 91 -4.64 -3.06 -3.02
N LEU A 92 -3.99 -2.31 -2.13
CA LEU A 92 -2.98 -2.87 -1.25
C LEU A 92 -3.62 -3.86 -0.27
N PRO A 93 -3.06 -5.06 -0.09
CA PRO A 93 -3.49 -5.96 0.98
C PRO A 93 -3.37 -5.30 2.36
N LEU A 94 -4.38 -5.50 3.21
CA LEU A 94 -4.36 -4.98 4.57
C LEU A 94 -3.15 -5.49 5.35
N ASP A 95 -2.73 -4.70 6.34
CA ASP A 95 -1.51 -4.92 7.14
C ASP A 95 -1.62 -6.11 8.12
N PHE A 96 -2.07 -7.27 7.61
CA PHE A 96 -1.99 -8.54 8.32
C PHE A 96 -0.74 -9.28 7.92
N PHE A 97 -0.05 -9.85 8.88
CA PHE A 97 1.21 -10.57 8.67
C PHE A 97 1.14 -11.57 7.51
N TRP A 98 0.11 -12.42 7.46
CA TRP A 98 -0.06 -13.43 6.40
C TRP A 98 -0.38 -12.82 5.04
N ASN A 99 -1.22 -11.77 4.97
CA ASN A 99 -1.56 -11.10 3.71
C ASN A 99 -0.32 -10.48 3.06
N VAL A 100 0.45 -9.75 3.86
CA VAL A 100 1.68 -9.10 3.41
C VAL A 100 2.71 -10.15 3.00
N ASN A 101 2.86 -11.22 3.81
CA ASN A 101 3.79 -12.29 3.49
C ASN A 101 3.40 -13.04 2.20
N ILE A 102 2.12 -13.36 2.01
CA ILE A 102 1.62 -13.97 0.76
C ILE A 102 1.88 -13.05 -0.42
N PHE A 103 1.53 -11.77 -0.30
CA PHE A 103 1.70 -10.80 -1.37
C PHE A 103 3.18 -10.66 -1.77
N LEU A 104 4.05 -10.39 -0.81
CA LEU A 104 5.48 -10.21 -1.06
C LEU A 104 6.22 -11.50 -1.45
N SER A 105 5.69 -12.69 -1.13
CA SER A 105 6.27 -13.95 -1.61
C SER A 105 5.97 -14.24 -3.08
N LYS A 106 4.89 -13.65 -3.61
CA LYS A 106 4.47 -13.81 -5.00
C LYS A 106 4.90 -12.69 -5.93
N THR A 107 5.64 -11.71 -5.42
CA THR A 107 6.09 -10.52 -6.16
C THR A 107 7.62 -10.37 -6.06
N ASN A 108 8.20 -9.60 -6.99
CA ASN A 108 9.65 -9.39 -7.06
C ASN A 108 10.01 -7.90 -7.07
N PHE A 109 9.28 -7.09 -6.32
CA PHE A 109 9.57 -5.66 -6.20
C PHE A 109 10.99 -5.44 -5.66
N LYS A 110 11.65 -4.40 -6.15
CA LYS A 110 12.95 -3.92 -5.65
C LYS A 110 12.75 -2.81 -4.62
N LYS A 111 11.70 -2.00 -4.81
CA LYS A 111 11.41 -0.85 -3.95
C LYS A 111 9.92 -0.69 -3.74
N ILE A 112 9.56 -0.24 -2.54
CA ILE A 112 8.21 0.20 -2.20
C ILE A 112 8.29 1.69 -1.85
N LEU A 113 7.49 2.51 -2.52
CA LEU A 113 7.35 3.93 -2.26
C LEU A 113 6.03 4.16 -1.52
N TRP A 114 6.14 4.72 -0.33
CA TRP A 114 5.01 5.08 0.53
C TRP A 114 4.78 6.58 0.43
N ILE A 115 3.56 6.99 0.11
CA ILE A 115 3.23 8.40 -0.08
C ILE A 115 2.60 8.97 1.18
N ASP A 116 3.04 10.16 1.59
CA ASP A 116 2.61 10.88 2.78
C ASP A 116 2.86 10.09 4.09
N SER A 117 1.80 9.83 4.86
CA SER A 117 1.92 9.29 6.23
C SER A 117 1.51 7.82 6.35
N GLU A 118 1.49 7.08 5.24
CA GLU A 118 1.09 5.68 5.21
C GLU A 118 2.19 4.78 5.81
N ILE A 119 2.12 4.57 7.13
CA ILE A 119 3.03 3.69 7.86
C ILE A 119 2.31 2.40 8.21
N TRP A 120 2.77 1.30 7.62
CA TRP A 120 2.17 -0.03 7.75
C TRP A 120 3.18 -0.99 8.38
N PRO A 121 3.12 -1.26 9.70
CA PRO A 121 4.18 -1.97 10.44
C PRO A 121 4.54 -3.35 9.90
N ASN A 122 3.55 -4.19 9.56
CA ASN A 122 3.85 -5.52 9.01
C ASN A 122 4.48 -5.44 7.62
N TRP A 123 4.04 -4.47 6.78
CA TRP A 123 4.65 -4.21 5.49
C TRP A 123 6.13 -3.84 5.64
N LEU A 124 6.45 -2.91 6.54
CA LEU A 124 7.83 -2.51 6.79
C LEU A 124 8.69 -3.67 7.32
N MET A 125 8.18 -4.40 8.31
CA MET A 125 8.90 -5.55 8.90
C MET A 125 9.17 -6.66 7.88
N ILE A 126 8.16 -7.04 7.09
CA ILE A 126 8.30 -8.17 6.16
C ILE A 126 9.13 -7.76 4.95
N SER A 127 8.95 -6.54 4.43
CA SER A 127 9.77 -6.02 3.35
C SER A 127 11.26 -5.92 3.73
N LYS A 128 11.58 -5.47 4.96
CA LYS A 128 12.95 -5.48 5.49
C LYS A 128 13.54 -6.89 5.53
N LYS A 129 12.79 -7.89 6.03
CA LYS A 129 13.22 -9.30 6.04
C LYS A 129 13.48 -9.85 4.63
N LYS A 130 12.84 -9.29 3.60
CA LYS A 130 13.02 -9.66 2.20
C LYS A 130 14.01 -8.76 1.45
N ASN A 131 14.75 -7.90 2.14
CA ASN A 131 15.69 -6.94 1.57
C ASN A 131 15.04 -5.98 0.54
N LEU A 132 13.75 -5.68 0.70
CA LEU A 132 13.05 -4.69 -0.10
C LEU A 132 13.29 -3.30 0.47
N LYS A 133 13.69 -2.36 -0.39
CA LYS A 133 13.90 -0.98 0.01
C LYS A 133 12.57 -0.24 0.14
N ASN A 134 12.29 0.28 1.33
CA ASN A 134 11.14 1.18 1.58
C ASN A 134 11.61 2.63 1.47
N ILE A 135 10.81 3.46 0.81
CA ILE A 135 11.08 4.89 0.61
C ILE A 135 9.81 5.64 0.95
N LEU A 136 9.88 6.53 1.93
CA LEU A 136 8.80 7.45 2.24
C LEU A 136 8.95 8.72 1.40
N VAL A 137 7.93 9.06 0.64
CA VAL A 137 7.89 10.22 -0.24
C VAL A 137 6.89 11.23 0.32
N ASN A 138 7.31 12.48 0.47
CA ASN A 138 6.50 13.56 1.04
C ASN A 138 5.96 13.23 2.45
N GLY A 139 6.78 12.53 3.25
CA GLY A 139 6.38 12.10 4.59
C GLY A 139 6.02 13.28 5.50
N ARG A 140 4.84 13.22 6.11
CA ARG A 140 4.38 14.23 7.08
C ARG A 140 4.08 13.53 8.40
N VAL A 141 4.67 14.03 9.48
CA VAL A 141 4.39 13.56 10.84
C VAL A 141 3.73 14.71 11.59
N SER A 142 2.46 14.52 11.98
CA SER A 142 1.80 15.50 12.84
C SER A 142 2.34 15.41 14.27
N ASP A 143 2.27 16.51 15.03
CA ASP A 143 2.72 16.55 16.44
C ASP A 143 2.05 15.46 17.28
N LYS A 144 0.75 15.21 17.04
CA LYS A 144 0.00 14.14 17.71
C LYS A 144 0.56 12.74 17.37
N SER A 145 0.95 12.52 16.13
CA SER A 145 1.58 11.27 15.69
C SER A 145 2.97 11.14 16.29
N TYR A 146 3.77 12.20 16.28
CA TYR A 146 5.08 12.22 16.90
C TYR A 146 5.03 11.85 18.38
N VAL A 147 4.17 12.49 19.19
CA VAL A 147 3.97 12.18 20.60
C VAL A 147 3.50 10.72 20.80
N ARG A 148 2.69 10.21 19.91
CA ARG A 148 2.23 8.80 19.99
C ARG A 148 3.36 7.83 19.68
N TRP A 149 4.12 8.07 18.61
CA TRP A 149 5.22 7.19 18.18
C TRP A 149 6.42 7.25 19.12
N SER A 150 6.71 8.38 19.74
CA SER A 150 7.79 8.52 20.74
C SER A 150 7.58 7.64 21.97
N LYS A 151 6.32 7.28 22.29
CA LYS A 151 6.01 6.32 23.38
C LYS A 151 6.35 4.88 23.02
N TYR A 152 6.51 4.56 21.72
CA TYR A 152 6.80 3.22 21.23
C TYR A 152 8.19 3.15 20.58
N GLN A 153 9.23 3.43 21.37
CA GLN A 153 10.63 3.55 20.92
C GLN A 153 11.13 2.37 20.07
N ASN A 154 10.70 1.14 20.37
CA ASN A 154 11.08 -0.04 19.59
C ASN A 154 10.47 -0.03 18.16
N LEU A 155 9.25 0.49 18.00
CA LEU A 155 8.63 0.63 16.69
C LEU A 155 9.22 1.81 15.91
N SER A 156 9.52 2.92 16.58
CA SER A 156 10.15 4.08 15.92
C SER A 156 11.56 3.77 15.41
N LYS A 157 12.34 2.93 16.11
CA LYS A 157 13.63 2.42 15.61
C LYS A 157 13.48 1.57 14.35
N ILE A 158 12.51 0.64 14.34
CA ILE A 158 12.24 -0.20 13.16
C ILE A 158 11.86 0.64 11.93
N ILE A 159 11.17 1.76 12.14
CA ILE A 159 10.74 2.67 11.06
C ILE A 159 11.87 3.61 10.63
N GLY A 160 12.70 4.09 11.57
CA GLY A 160 13.78 5.05 11.30
C GLY A 160 15.06 4.43 10.71
N GLU A 161 15.23 3.12 10.79
CA GLU A 161 16.39 2.38 10.25
C GLU A 161 16.14 1.76 8.86
N GLN A 162 15.13 2.26 8.12
CA GLN A 162 14.75 1.74 6.79
C GLN A 162 15.62 2.32 5.65
#